data_f7582d2b60b5c73f4ac1ee26ccbaeb06
#
_entry.id   f7582d2b60b5c73f4ac1ee26ccbaeb06
#
_cell.length_a   1.000
_cell.length_b   1.000
_cell.length_c   1.000
_cell.angle_alpha   90.00
_cell.angle_beta   90.00
_cell.angle_gamma   90.00
#
_symmetry.space_group_name_H-M   'P 1'
#
loop_
_entity.id
_entity.type
_entity.pdbx_description
1 polymer ?
#
loop_
_entity_poly.entity_id
_entity_poly.type
_entity_poly.pdbx_seq_one_letter_code
_entity_poly.pdbx_strand_id
1 'polypeptide(L)'
;MKTFEINTKQYINKPLEVVFEFFLKPENLEMITPESLSFNILTPIPIRMEKGSLIDYTIRLFGIPIHWRTLISDYEPPFRFVDQQIKGPYTFWHHTHTFQPVDGGVEIIDKVKYSLPLGWLGTLAHSIWVRKDLEKIFEHRKTVIQNYFEIINISTERNATS
;
A
#
# COMPACT_ATOMS: atom_id res chain seq x y z
N MET A 1 20.05 -14.51 2.97
CA MET A 1 19.28 -13.32 3.35
C MET A 1 17.96 -13.77 3.97
N LYS A 2 17.65 -13.32 5.18
CA LYS A 2 16.39 -13.70 5.85
C LYS A 2 15.24 -12.83 5.30
N THR A 3 14.18 -13.48 4.86
CA THR A 3 12.96 -12.83 4.36
C THR A 3 11.85 -12.93 5.40
N PHE A 4 11.15 -11.84 5.62
CA PHE A 4 10.00 -11.72 6.50
C PHE A 4 8.72 -11.51 5.67
N GLU A 5 7.57 -11.73 6.28
CA GLU A 5 6.28 -11.58 5.61
C GLU A 5 5.25 -10.93 6.52
N ILE A 6 4.46 -10.03 5.94
CA ILE A 6 3.24 -9.47 6.53
C ILE A 6 2.08 -9.81 5.58
N ASN A 7 0.99 -10.28 6.14
CA ASN A 7 -0.26 -10.52 5.43
C ASN A 7 -1.37 -9.77 6.13
N THR A 8 -2.15 -9.01 5.37
CA THR A 8 -3.35 -8.35 5.89
C THR A 8 -4.54 -8.62 4.99
N LYS A 9 -5.73 -8.60 5.58
CA LYS A 9 -7.00 -8.74 4.88
C LYS A 9 -7.96 -7.66 5.33
N GLN A 10 -8.75 -7.15 4.38
CA GLN A 10 -9.78 -6.16 4.65
C GLN A 10 -10.97 -6.36 3.72
N TYR A 11 -12.17 -6.39 4.27
CA TYR A 11 -13.41 -6.40 3.50
C TYR A 11 -13.91 -4.98 3.27
N ILE A 12 -14.30 -4.69 2.02
CA ILE A 12 -14.94 -3.43 1.63
C ILE A 12 -16.27 -3.75 0.93
N ASN A 13 -17.36 -3.18 1.45
CA ASN A 13 -18.70 -3.31 0.87
C ASN A 13 -18.88 -2.35 -0.32
N LYS A 14 -18.15 -2.62 -1.40
CA LYS A 14 -18.20 -1.89 -2.68
C LYS A 14 -17.89 -2.83 -3.84
N PRO A 15 -18.35 -2.50 -5.06
CA PRO A 15 -17.96 -3.24 -6.26
C PRO A 15 -16.44 -3.27 -6.47
N LEU A 16 -15.96 -4.36 -7.07
CA LEU A 16 -14.53 -4.59 -7.33
C LEU A 16 -13.87 -3.43 -8.08
N GLU A 17 -14.52 -2.93 -9.13
CA GLU A 17 -14.01 -1.85 -9.97
C GLU A 17 -13.83 -0.56 -9.18
N VAL A 18 -14.76 -0.25 -8.29
CA VAL A 18 -14.71 0.95 -7.42
C VAL A 18 -13.56 0.87 -6.44
N VAL A 19 -13.35 -0.31 -5.83
CA VAL A 19 -12.25 -0.53 -4.90
C VAL A 19 -10.92 -0.50 -5.65
N PHE A 20 -10.82 -1.20 -6.76
CA PHE A 20 -9.59 -1.27 -7.55
C PHE A 20 -9.18 0.11 -8.09
N GLU A 21 -10.14 0.93 -8.56
CA GLU A 21 -9.88 2.29 -9.05
C GLU A 21 -9.20 3.19 -8.00
N PHE A 22 -9.55 3.04 -6.72
CA PHE A 22 -8.88 3.75 -5.64
C PHE A 22 -7.37 3.48 -5.61
N PHE A 23 -6.97 2.22 -5.83
CA PHE A 23 -5.59 1.78 -5.82
C PHE A 23 -4.83 2.07 -7.12
N LEU A 24 -5.55 2.38 -8.21
CA LEU A 24 -4.94 2.80 -9.48
C LEU A 24 -4.37 4.23 -9.43
N LYS A 25 -4.69 4.98 -8.39
CA LYS A 25 -4.25 6.36 -8.20
C LYS A 25 -3.12 6.38 -7.17
N PRO A 26 -1.85 6.38 -7.59
CA PRO A 26 -0.72 6.44 -6.66
C PRO A 26 -0.77 7.65 -5.72
N GLU A 27 -1.47 8.70 -6.10
CA GLU A 27 -1.73 9.89 -5.28
C GLU A 27 -2.47 9.53 -3.98
N ASN A 28 -3.28 8.48 -3.98
CA ASN A 28 -3.95 7.99 -2.79
C ASN A 28 -2.99 7.36 -1.77
N LEU A 29 -1.74 7.04 -2.16
CA LEU A 29 -0.71 6.55 -1.23
C LEU A 29 -0.42 7.55 -0.11
N GLU A 30 -0.45 8.84 -0.40
CA GLU A 30 -0.28 9.88 0.62
C GLU A 30 -1.38 9.79 1.67
N MET A 31 -2.63 9.64 1.24
CA MET A 31 -3.79 9.53 2.13
C MET A 31 -3.71 8.33 3.08
N ILE A 32 -3.25 7.18 2.57
CA ILE A 32 -3.19 5.92 3.34
C ILE A 32 -1.85 5.68 4.04
N THR A 33 -0.92 6.61 3.92
CA THR A 33 0.38 6.58 4.59
C THR A 33 0.34 7.44 5.84
N PRO A 34 0.82 6.98 7.01
CA PRO A 34 0.87 7.80 8.21
C PRO A 34 1.64 9.11 8.00
N GLU A 35 1.12 10.22 8.54
CA GLU A 35 1.74 11.55 8.45
C GLU A 35 3.19 11.56 8.98
N SER A 36 3.49 10.71 9.97
CA SER A 36 4.83 10.56 10.53
C SER A 36 5.90 10.16 9.52
N LEU A 37 5.50 9.53 8.40
CA LEU A 37 6.40 9.17 7.31
C LEU A 37 6.61 10.30 6.29
N SER A 38 5.87 11.40 6.38
CA SER A 38 6.00 12.58 5.48
C SER A 38 6.11 12.17 4.01
N PHE A 39 5.14 11.37 3.55
CA PHE A 39 5.11 10.84 2.19
C PHE A 39 4.98 11.97 1.16
N ASN A 40 5.79 11.94 0.09
CA ASN A 40 5.72 12.91 -0.99
C ASN A 40 6.06 12.28 -2.32
N ILE A 41 5.11 12.28 -3.27
CA ILE A 41 5.32 11.78 -4.63
C ILE A 41 6.21 12.73 -5.41
N LEU A 42 7.22 12.18 -6.10
CA LEU A 42 8.13 12.91 -6.97
C LEU A 42 7.78 12.72 -8.45
N THR A 43 7.20 11.57 -8.81
CA THR A 43 6.76 11.31 -10.19
C THR A 43 5.63 12.26 -10.55
N PRO A 44 5.71 12.94 -11.72
CA PRO A 44 4.64 13.82 -12.17
C PRO A 44 3.30 13.09 -12.31
N ILE A 45 2.24 13.73 -11.87
CA ILE A 45 0.86 13.22 -11.98
C ILE A 45 0.18 13.78 -13.24
N PRO A 46 -0.78 13.06 -13.86
CA PRO A 46 -1.29 11.74 -13.48
C PRO A 46 -0.31 10.61 -13.78
N ILE A 47 -0.27 9.62 -12.89
CA ILE A 47 0.58 8.44 -13.05
C ILE A 47 -0.28 7.32 -13.64
N ARG A 48 0.14 6.79 -14.80
CA ARG A 48 -0.51 5.64 -15.39
C ARG A 48 -0.02 4.36 -14.71
N MET A 49 -0.96 3.61 -14.14
CA MET A 49 -0.68 2.31 -13.53
C MET A 49 -0.75 1.21 -14.58
N GLU A 50 0.41 0.63 -14.89
CA GLU A 50 0.55 -0.53 -15.79
C GLU A 50 1.82 -1.29 -15.43
N LYS A 51 1.97 -2.49 -15.97
CA LYS A 51 3.22 -3.25 -15.80
C LYS A 51 4.40 -2.48 -16.39
N GLY A 52 5.45 -2.30 -15.58
CA GLY A 52 6.62 -1.52 -15.93
C GLY A 52 6.60 -0.07 -15.44
N SER A 53 5.48 0.43 -14.91
CA SER A 53 5.41 1.77 -14.34
C SER A 53 6.39 1.95 -13.19
N LEU A 54 7.06 3.11 -13.18
CA LEU A 54 7.99 3.51 -12.13
C LEU A 54 7.38 4.68 -11.35
N ILE A 55 7.38 4.56 -10.03
CA ILE A 55 6.86 5.60 -9.14
C ILE A 55 7.96 5.96 -8.15
N ASP A 56 8.34 7.23 -8.17
CA ASP A 56 9.32 7.81 -7.25
C ASP A 56 8.61 8.64 -6.18
N TYR A 57 9.01 8.44 -4.94
CA TYR A 57 8.55 9.22 -3.81
C TYR A 57 9.60 9.28 -2.70
N THR A 58 9.41 10.16 -1.74
CA THR A 58 10.19 10.22 -0.51
C THR A 58 9.34 9.87 0.68
N ILE A 59 9.95 9.22 1.66
CA ILE A 59 9.41 9.04 3.00
C ILE A 59 10.47 9.48 4.01
N ARG A 60 10.06 9.78 5.25
CA ARG A 60 11.01 10.03 6.34
C ARG A 60 11.05 8.85 7.29
N LEU A 61 12.24 8.29 7.48
CA LEU A 61 12.50 7.30 8.53
C LEU A 61 13.44 7.92 9.55
N PHE A 62 13.02 7.97 10.82
CA PHE A 62 13.77 8.63 11.90
C PHE A 62 14.17 10.08 11.57
N GLY A 63 13.27 10.83 10.88
CA GLY A 63 13.51 12.20 10.45
C GLY A 63 14.39 12.35 9.21
N ILE A 64 14.99 11.28 8.70
CA ILE A 64 15.86 11.29 7.52
C ILE A 64 15.02 11.02 6.27
N PRO A 65 15.09 11.91 5.24
CA PRO A 65 14.39 11.67 3.97
C PRO A 65 15.07 10.52 3.21
N ILE A 66 14.25 9.57 2.77
CA ILE A 66 14.70 8.42 1.99
C ILE A 66 13.95 8.43 0.66
N HIS A 67 14.68 8.36 -0.44
CA HIS A 67 14.12 8.18 -1.77
C HIS A 67 13.71 6.73 -1.96
N TRP A 68 12.46 6.53 -2.35
CA TRP A 68 11.91 5.22 -2.69
C TRP A 68 11.48 5.21 -4.15
N ARG A 69 11.89 4.18 -4.88
CA ARG A 69 11.42 3.92 -6.25
C ARG A 69 10.75 2.56 -6.30
N THR A 70 9.52 2.57 -6.73
CA THR A 70 8.68 1.39 -6.94
C THR A 70 8.58 1.06 -8.43
N LEU A 71 8.67 -0.22 -8.76
CA LEU A 71 8.34 -0.79 -10.05
C LEU A 71 7.03 -1.57 -9.92
N ILE A 72 6.05 -1.30 -10.77
CA ILE A 72 4.89 -2.18 -10.94
C ILE A 72 5.35 -3.38 -11.78
N SER A 73 5.69 -4.47 -11.10
CA SER A 73 6.30 -5.65 -11.74
C SER A 73 5.29 -6.61 -12.35
N ASP A 74 4.03 -6.52 -11.88
CA ASP A 74 2.91 -7.30 -12.41
C ASP A 74 1.62 -6.51 -12.30
N TYR A 75 0.68 -6.71 -13.26
CA TYR A 75 -0.55 -5.94 -13.34
C TYR A 75 -1.64 -6.72 -14.06
N GLU A 76 -2.63 -7.17 -13.30
CA GLU A 76 -3.79 -7.96 -13.75
C GLU A 76 -5.11 -7.31 -13.29
N PRO A 77 -5.52 -6.20 -13.92
CA PRO A 77 -6.72 -5.48 -13.48
C PRO A 77 -8.00 -6.30 -13.76
N PRO A 78 -9.02 -6.23 -12.91
CA PRO A 78 -9.07 -5.49 -11.64
C PRO A 78 -8.71 -6.36 -10.41
N PHE A 79 -7.97 -7.44 -10.58
CA PHE A 79 -7.79 -8.47 -9.56
C PHE A 79 -6.47 -8.38 -8.79
N ARG A 80 -5.40 -7.89 -9.43
CA ARG A 80 -4.08 -7.95 -8.81
C ARG A 80 -3.09 -6.97 -9.43
N PHE A 81 -2.19 -6.45 -8.60
CA PHE A 81 -0.93 -5.87 -9.04
C PHE A 81 0.17 -6.11 -8.00
N VAL A 82 1.40 -5.96 -8.44
CA VAL A 82 2.59 -6.14 -7.60
C VAL A 82 3.46 -4.91 -7.69
N ASP A 83 3.81 -4.34 -6.55
CA ASP A 83 4.84 -3.33 -6.44
C ASP A 83 6.14 -3.88 -5.82
N GLN A 84 7.25 -3.55 -6.43
CA GLN A 84 8.58 -3.91 -5.97
C GLN A 84 9.42 -2.66 -5.73
N GLN A 85 10.11 -2.61 -4.59
CA GLN A 85 11.12 -1.59 -4.38
C GLN A 85 12.36 -1.93 -5.22
N ILE A 86 12.75 -1.01 -6.09
CA ILE A 86 14.03 -1.09 -6.81
C ILE A 86 15.08 -0.09 -6.27
N LYS A 87 14.64 0.87 -5.46
CA LYS A 87 15.49 1.75 -4.64
C LYS A 87 14.76 2.08 -3.35
N GLY A 88 15.43 1.99 -2.21
CA GLY A 88 14.82 2.28 -0.91
C GLY A 88 15.57 1.64 0.25
N PRO A 89 14.97 1.64 1.45
CA PRO A 89 15.65 1.21 2.68
C PRO A 89 15.77 -0.29 2.86
N TYR A 90 14.99 -1.08 2.13
CA TYR A 90 15.00 -2.54 2.22
C TYR A 90 15.99 -3.14 1.21
N THR A 91 16.55 -4.29 1.54
CA THR A 91 17.33 -5.08 0.57
C THR A 91 16.43 -5.78 -0.43
N PHE A 92 15.21 -6.11 0.01
CA PHE A 92 14.16 -6.70 -0.79
C PHE A 92 12.81 -6.22 -0.28
N TRP A 93 11.92 -5.84 -1.19
CA TRP A 93 10.52 -5.51 -0.92
C TRP A 93 9.66 -5.91 -2.11
N HIS A 94 8.67 -6.74 -1.85
CA HIS A 94 7.73 -7.22 -2.84
C HIS A 94 6.34 -7.24 -2.22
N HIS A 95 5.46 -6.39 -2.71
CA HIS A 95 4.13 -6.22 -2.18
C HIS A 95 3.09 -6.63 -3.24
N THR A 96 2.36 -7.69 -2.96
CA THR A 96 1.26 -8.16 -3.79
C THR A 96 -0.05 -7.64 -3.22
N HIS A 97 -0.81 -6.94 -4.06
CA HIS A 97 -2.17 -6.52 -3.79
C HIS A 97 -3.12 -7.43 -4.57
N THR A 98 -4.04 -8.07 -3.86
CA THR A 98 -5.07 -8.91 -4.47
C THR A 98 -6.45 -8.39 -4.08
N PHE A 99 -7.35 -8.32 -5.05
CA PHE A 99 -8.72 -7.86 -4.90
C PHE A 99 -9.64 -9.02 -5.28
N GLN A 100 -10.22 -9.67 -4.29
CA GLN A 100 -11.04 -10.86 -4.49
C GLN A 100 -12.52 -10.50 -4.33
N PRO A 101 -13.34 -10.64 -5.38
CA PRO A 101 -14.78 -10.52 -5.24
C PRO A 101 -15.31 -11.53 -4.23
N VAL A 102 -16.12 -11.06 -3.29
CA VAL A 102 -16.81 -11.89 -2.31
C VAL A 102 -18.26 -11.44 -2.23
N ASP A 103 -19.10 -12.19 -1.53
CA ASP A 103 -20.50 -11.82 -1.39
C ASP A 103 -20.65 -10.43 -0.75
N GLY A 104 -21.31 -9.53 -1.46
CA GLY A 104 -21.58 -8.15 -1.05
C GLY A 104 -20.42 -7.18 -1.18
N GLY A 105 -19.24 -7.58 -1.70
CA GLY A 105 -18.11 -6.66 -1.81
C GLY A 105 -16.81 -7.27 -2.30
N VAL A 106 -15.70 -6.77 -1.75
CA VAL A 106 -14.34 -7.17 -2.11
C VAL A 106 -13.51 -7.46 -0.85
N GLU A 107 -12.79 -8.56 -0.84
CA GLU A 107 -11.71 -8.79 0.11
C GLU A 107 -10.39 -8.29 -0.51
N ILE A 108 -9.76 -7.29 0.12
CA ILE A 108 -8.42 -6.81 -0.21
C ILE A 108 -7.44 -7.65 0.58
N ILE A 109 -6.47 -8.25 -0.10
CA ILE A 109 -5.41 -9.05 0.51
C ILE A 109 -4.07 -8.44 0.16
N ASP A 110 -3.37 -7.90 1.15
CA ASP A 110 -2.01 -7.41 1.01
C ASP A 110 -1.02 -8.47 1.53
N LYS A 111 -0.06 -8.82 0.69
CA LYS A 111 1.04 -9.71 1.04
C LYS A 111 2.37 -9.04 0.76
N VAL A 112 3.09 -8.68 1.81
CA VAL A 112 4.40 -8.05 1.74
C VAL A 112 5.48 -9.03 2.14
N LYS A 113 6.44 -9.27 1.25
CA LYS A 113 7.68 -9.95 1.55
C LYS A 113 8.82 -8.95 1.54
N TYR A 114 9.65 -8.95 2.58
CA TYR A 114 10.75 -8.00 2.70
C TYR A 114 11.96 -8.58 3.41
N SER A 115 13.12 -7.96 3.14
CA SER A 115 14.38 -8.27 3.81
C SER A 115 15.09 -6.98 4.18
N LEU A 116 15.81 -7.01 5.29
CA LEU A 116 16.55 -5.86 5.80
C LEU A 116 18.03 -5.96 5.45
N PRO A 117 18.71 -4.81 5.28
CA PRO A 117 20.16 -4.77 5.16
C PRO A 117 20.84 -5.22 6.48
N LEU A 118 22.17 -5.37 6.44
CA LEU A 118 23.02 -5.66 7.60
C LEU A 118 22.85 -7.05 8.23
N GLY A 119 22.33 -8.05 7.49
CA GLY A 119 22.31 -9.44 7.91
C GLY A 119 21.72 -9.69 9.29
N TRP A 120 22.50 -10.15 10.28
CA TRP A 120 22.02 -10.46 11.62
C TRP A 120 21.60 -9.22 12.44
N LEU A 121 22.24 -8.05 12.22
CA LEU A 121 21.82 -6.77 12.82
C LEU A 121 20.45 -6.35 12.29
N GLY A 122 20.19 -6.52 10.99
CA GLY A 122 18.88 -6.31 10.41
C GLY A 122 17.81 -7.25 11.01
N THR A 123 18.19 -8.51 11.27
CA THR A 123 17.30 -9.47 11.93
C THR A 123 16.95 -9.05 13.37
N LEU A 124 17.92 -8.53 14.11
CA LEU A 124 17.69 -8.02 15.45
C LEU A 124 16.80 -6.77 15.44
N ALA A 125 17.09 -5.81 14.55
CA ALA A 125 16.25 -4.62 14.38
C ALA A 125 14.82 -4.99 13.99
N HIS A 126 14.63 -5.99 13.11
CA HIS A 126 13.33 -6.50 12.75
C HIS A 126 12.54 -7.00 13.97
N SER A 127 13.15 -7.82 14.82
CA SER A 127 12.45 -8.40 15.96
C SER A 127 12.07 -7.37 17.03
N ILE A 128 12.76 -6.23 17.07
CA ILE A 128 12.53 -5.18 18.09
C ILE A 128 11.57 -4.09 17.57
N TRP A 129 11.78 -3.58 16.35
CA TRP A 129 11.09 -2.38 15.87
C TRP A 129 10.39 -2.52 14.52
N VAL A 130 11.09 -2.99 13.48
CA VAL A 130 10.61 -2.88 12.09
C VAL A 130 9.27 -3.57 11.88
N ARG A 131 9.08 -4.75 12.43
CA ARG A 131 7.82 -5.48 12.31
C ARG A 131 6.65 -4.71 12.91
N LYS A 132 6.83 -4.19 14.13
CA LYS A 132 5.79 -3.42 14.82
C LYS A 132 5.43 -2.13 14.09
N ASP A 133 6.43 -1.46 13.52
CA ASP A 133 6.20 -0.23 12.76
C ASP A 133 5.46 -0.52 11.46
N LEU A 134 5.82 -1.59 10.75
CA LEU A 134 5.08 -2.01 9.57
C LEU A 134 3.64 -2.43 9.89
N GLU A 135 3.42 -3.18 10.97
CA GLU A 135 2.08 -3.54 11.44
C GLU A 135 1.23 -2.29 11.71
N LYS A 136 1.78 -1.26 12.37
CA LYS A 136 1.10 0.03 12.60
C LYS A 136 0.77 0.75 11.29
N ILE A 137 1.68 0.76 10.33
CA ILE A 137 1.47 1.37 9.02
C ILE A 137 0.29 0.68 8.30
N PHE A 138 0.26 -0.65 8.30
CA PHE A 138 -0.82 -1.40 7.66
C PHE A 138 -2.17 -1.26 8.39
N GLU A 139 -2.19 -1.19 9.73
CA GLU A 139 -3.41 -0.91 10.49
C GLU A 139 -3.94 0.51 10.22
N HIS A 140 -3.06 1.51 10.17
CA HIS A 140 -3.44 2.88 9.76
C HIS A 140 -4.05 2.87 8.36
N ARG A 141 -3.40 2.20 7.39
CA ARG A 141 -3.88 2.06 6.02
C ARG A 141 -5.28 1.45 5.97
N LYS A 142 -5.52 0.35 6.69
CA LYS A 142 -6.83 -0.29 6.77
C LYS A 142 -7.91 0.67 7.29
N THR A 143 -7.61 1.38 8.37
CA THR A 143 -8.54 2.34 8.98
C THR A 143 -8.91 3.46 8.00
N VAL A 144 -7.92 4.03 7.32
CA VAL A 144 -8.17 5.13 6.35
C VAL A 144 -8.99 4.63 5.16
N ILE A 145 -8.67 3.47 4.61
CA ILE A 145 -9.42 2.87 3.49
C ILE A 145 -10.87 2.58 3.91
N GLN A 146 -11.08 2.01 5.10
CA GLN A 146 -12.42 1.74 5.61
C GLN A 146 -13.25 3.02 5.70
N ASN A 147 -12.71 4.05 6.34
CA ASN A 147 -13.38 5.34 6.51
C ASN A 147 -13.68 6.01 5.16
N TYR A 148 -12.75 5.95 4.21
CA TYR A 148 -12.95 6.50 2.87
C TYR A 148 -14.17 5.90 2.17
N PHE A 149 -14.30 4.59 2.18
CA PHE A 149 -15.41 3.91 1.52
C PHE A 149 -16.74 4.02 2.29
N GLU A 150 -16.72 4.18 3.61
CA GLU A 150 -17.91 4.46 4.42
C GLU A 150 -18.48 5.86 4.15
N ILE A 151 -17.64 6.89 4.04
CA ILE A 151 -18.06 8.26 3.70
C ILE A 151 -18.70 8.30 2.32
N ILE A 152 -18.17 7.59 1.34
CA ILE A 152 -18.77 7.52 0.00
C ILE A 152 -20.18 6.89 0.05
N ASN A 153 -20.41 5.87 0.89
CA ASN A 153 -21.74 5.29 1.07
C ASN A 153 -22.76 6.34 1.53
N ILE A 154 -22.44 7.08 2.58
CA ILE A 154 -23.32 8.11 3.15
C ILE A 154 -23.64 9.20 2.12
N SER A 155 -22.67 9.60 1.32
CA SER A 155 -22.86 10.63 0.28
C SER A 155 -23.75 10.13 -0.86
N THR A 156 -23.62 8.87 -1.25
CA THR A 156 -24.42 8.27 -2.32
C THR A 156 -25.89 8.10 -1.88
N GLU A 157 -26.13 7.68 -0.65
CA GLU A 157 -27.48 7.53 -0.10
C GLU A 157 -28.22 8.87 0.03
N ARG A 158 -27.53 9.94 0.45
CA ARG A 158 -28.13 11.28 0.52
C ARG A 158 -28.54 11.82 -0.85
N ASN A 159 -27.76 11.57 -1.89
CA ASN A 159 -28.07 12.01 -3.25
C ASN A 159 -29.18 11.17 -3.90
N ALA A 160 -29.40 9.94 -3.46
CA ALA A 160 -30.50 9.07 -3.96
C ALA A 160 -31.86 9.39 -3.34
N THR A 161 -31.90 10.16 -2.24
CA THR A 161 -33.11 10.55 -1.52
C THR A 161 -33.56 12.01 -1.75
N SER A 162 -32.86 12.72 -2.64
CA SER A 162 -33.19 14.10 -3.09
C SER A 162 -33.72 14.09 -4.51
#